data_74f9008b13ce0592c7dd6d54eb92b30d
#
_entry.id   74f9008b13ce0592c7dd6d54eb92b30d
#
_cell.length_a   1.000
_cell.length_b   1.000
_cell.length_c   1.000
_cell.angle_alpha   90.00
_cell.angle_beta   90.00
_cell.angle_gamma   90.00
#
_symmetry.space_group_name_H-M   'P 1'
#
loop_
_entity.id
_entity.type
_entity.pdbx_description
1 polymer ?
#
loop_
_entity_poly.entity_id
_entity_poly.type
_entity_poly.pdbx_seq_one_letter_code
_entity_poly.pdbx_strand_id
1 'polypeptide(L)'
;MNRWKLLPRIDNVSKYVECYWFLEKQPHDQIIIYPKLNPNPSSHLIISDLNRSHEYKYSSTSQKVIGSHWIYPHLKTFTMDHAGSFKIIGIKFRIGALYSLNLRNLSSYIDNIQRVDTNSIFGSESFNTNQLLINASKEGKKVCNMLDETLFPWLLDCHEDKHSDLVRQILPLLKDTPITQIGEKLRRSQRTTERSFKRVTGLSMKQVQSMNRIEEVLNYLYQLGGRDINWADVASKYDFSDQPHLIRHLKGSIGSTPSDYEQRRDLTIDIYGDFESK
;
A
#
# COMPACT_ATOMS: atom_id res chain seq x y z
N MET A 1 14.84 -11.21 11.64
CA MET A 1 14.17 -10.60 10.47
C MET A 1 14.86 -9.30 10.09
N ASN A 2 15.24 -9.10 8.84
CA ASN A 2 15.86 -7.87 8.33
C ASN A 2 14.82 -7.05 7.56
N ARG A 3 14.76 -5.74 7.80
CA ARG A 3 13.77 -4.84 7.17
C ARG A 3 14.26 -3.40 7.12
N TRP A 4 13.83 -2.67 6.10
CA TRP A 4 14.01 -1.23 6.00
C TRP A 4 12.93 -0.59 5.12
N LYS A 5 12.71 0.73 5.31
CA LYS A 5 11.92 1.61 4.45
C LYS A 5 12.72 2.86 4.15
N LEU A 6 12.78 3.25 2.89
CA LEU A 6 13.52 4.41 2.41
C LEU A 6 12.67 5.19 1.40
N LEU A 7 12.88 6.50 1.35
CA LEU A 7 12.22 7.38 0.38
C LEU A 7 13.05 7.49 -0.90
N PRO A 8 12.41 7.65 -2.06
CA PRO A 8 13.10 8.02 -3.29
C PRO A 8 13.87 9.34 -3.10
N ARG A 9 15.01 9.49 -3.79
CA ARG A 9 15.86 10.67 -3.75
C ARG A 9 15.73 11.56 -4.97
N ILE A 10 15.29 10.97 -6.10
CA ILE A 10 15.10 11.69 -7.36
C ILE A 10 13.68 12.26 -7.37
N ASP A 11 13.53 13.58 -7.55
CA ASP A 11 12.24 14.27 -7.50
C ASP A 11 11.21 13.70 -8.47
N ASN A 12 11.61 13.38 -9.71
CA ASN A 12 10.72 12.77 -10.68
C ASN A 12 10.24 11.37 -10.26
N VAL A 13 11.05 10.62 -9.52
CA VAL A 13 10.66 9.33 -8.96
C VAL A 13 9.74 9.53 -7.77
N SER A 14 10.08 10.44 -6.86
CA SER A 14 9.28 10.74 -5.67
C SER A 14 7.89 11.29 -5.98
N LYS A 15 7.69 11.83 -7.19
CA LYS A 15 6.38 12.25 -7.70
C LYS A 15 5.39 11.08 -7.82
N TYR A 16 5.87 9.88 -8.14
CA TYR A 16 5.04 8.68 -8.37
C TYR A 16 5.25 7.59 -7.34
N VAL A 17 6.45 7.48 -6.79
CA VAL A 17 6.82 6.50 -5.77
C VAL A 17 6.77 7.15 -4.40
N GLU A 18 6.06 6.51 -3.45
CA GLU A 18 5.97 6.98 -2.07
C GLU A 18 7.19 6.53 -1.27
N CYS A 19 7.52 5.25 -1.36
CA CYS A 19 8.68 4.67 -0.68
C CYS A 19 9.07 3.33 -1.29
N TYR A 20 10.28 2.91 -0.96
CA TYR A 20 10.79 1.55 -1.09
C TYR A 20 10.81 0.89 0.27
N TRP A 21 10.48 -0.40 0.32
CA TRP A 21 10.59 -1.19 1.53
C TRP A 21 11.14 -2.58 1.23
N PHE A 22 11.80 -3.17 2.20
CA PHE A 22 12.39 -4.49 2.11
C PHE A 22 12.00 -5.33 3.31
N LEU A 23 11.74 -6.59 3.05
CA LEU A 23 11.52 -7.62 4.06
C LEU A 23 12.33 -8.86 3.74
N GLU A 24 13.06 -9.35 4.75
CA GLU A 24 13.72 -10.64 4.71
C GLU A 24 13.37 -11.45 5.94
N LYS A 25 12.76 -12.59 5.71
CA LYS A 25 12.49 -13.60 6.74
C LYS A 25 13.45 -14.76 6.59
N GLN A 26 14.14 -15.10 7.69
CA GLN A 26 14.99 -16.27 7.79
C GLN A 26 14.20 -17.49 8.28
N PRO A 27 14.67 -18.73 8.06
CA PRO A 27 13.97 -19.94 8.50
C PRO A 27 13.71 -20.02 10.00
N HIS A 28 14.57 -19.38 10.81
CA HIS A 28 14.50 -19.39 12.28
C HIS A 28 13.69 -18.21 12.85
N ASP A 29 13.25 -17.26 12.02
CA ASP A 29 12.43 -16.14 12.48
C ASP A 29 11.04 -16.64 12.91
N GLN A 30 10.76 -16.52 14.20
CA GLN A 30 9.46 -16.87 14.78
C GLN A 30 8.50 -15.69 14.62
N ILE A 31 7.75 -15.68 13.53
CA ILE A 31 6.72 -14.69 13.25
C ILE A 31 5.43 -15.38 12.81
N ILE A 32 4.32 -14.66 12.89
CA ILE A 32 3.04 -15.14 12.36
C ILE A 32 3.20 -15.49 10.89
N ILE A 33 2.85 -16.72 10.55
CA ILE A 33 3.04 -17.27 9.20
C ILE A 33 1.95 -16.88 8.21
N TYR A 34 0.83 -16.36 8.72
CA TYR A 34 -0.31 -15.91 7.91
C TYR A 34 -0.69 -14.46 8.24
N PRO A 35 0.20 -13.49 7.94
CA PRO A 35 -0.11 -12.09 8.16
C PRO A 35 -1.23 -11.60 7.26
N LYS A 36 -1.95 -10.58 7.75
CA LYS A 36 -3.03 -9.93 7.01
C LYS A 36 -2.58 -8.58 6.46
N LEU A 37 -2.77 -8.39 5.16
CA LEU A 37 -2.58 -7.12 4.47
C LEU A 37 -3.92 -6.38 4.47
N ASN A 38 -4.01 -5.29 5.22
CA ASN A 38 -5.21 -4.46 5.30
C ASN A 38 -5.48 -3.68 4.00
N PRO A 39 -6.72 -3.24 3.75
CA PRO A 39 -7.08 -2.43 2.58
C PRO A 39 -6.15 -1.24 2.38
N ASN A 40 -5.73 -1.02 1.15
CA ASN A 40 -4.79 0.05 0.82
C ASN A 40 -5.14 0.70 -0.53
N PRO A 41 -5.21 2.05 -0.62
CA PRO A 41 -5.51 2.76 -1.87
C PRO A 41 -4.29 2.90 -2.80
N SER A 42 -3.10 2.58 -2.31
CA SER A 42 -1.84 2.59 -3.07
C SER A 42 -1.59 1.24 -3.74
N SER A 43 -0.85 1.27 -4.84
CA SER A 43 -0.37 0.05 -5.48
C SER A 43 1.05 -0.25 -5.06
N HIS A 44 1.40 -1.53 -5.01
CA HIS A 44 2.75 -1.98 -4.73
C HIS A 44 3.26 -2.86 -5.88
N LEU A 45 4.47 -2.60 -6.33
CA LEU A 45 5.23 -3.56 -7.14
C LEU A 45 6.12 -4.35 -6.21
N ILE A 46 5.89 -5.65 -6.14
CA ILE A 46 6.69 -6.58 -5.35
C ILE A 46 7.75 -7.19 -6.26
N ILE A 47 9.01 -6.99 -5.91
CA ILE A 47 10.17 -7.64 -6.54
C ILE A 47 10.52 -8.85 -5.68
N SER A 48 10.49 -10.02 -6.28
CA SER A 48 10.68 -11.30 -5.61
C SER A 48 11.47 -12.27 -6.49
N ASP A 49 12.03 -13.30 -5.86
CA ASP A 49 12.65 -14.43 -6.58
C ASP A 49 11.69 -14.99 -7.62
N LEU A 50 12.21 -15.32 -8.81
CA LEU A 50 11.43 -15.73 -9.98
C LEU A 50 10.61 -17.01 -9.75
N ASN A 51 11.06 -17.89 -8.85
CA ASN A 51 10.43 -19.17 -8.56
C ASN A 51 9.57 -19.14 -7.30
N ARG A 52 9.57 -18.03 -6.55
CA ARG A 52 8.79 -17.94 -5.34
C ARG A 52 7.32 -17.80 -5.64
N SER A 53 6.51 -18.67 -5.03
CA SER A 53 5.06 -18.58 -5.04
C SER A 53 4.59 -17.66 -3.91
N HIS A 54 3.64 -16.76 -4.23
CA HIS A 54 2.93 -15.92 -3.29
C HIS A 54 1.45 -16.24 -3.36
N GLU A 55 0.80 -16.32 -2.22
CA GLU A 55 -0.64 -16.57 -2.12
C GLU A 55 -1.33 -15.49 -1.29
N TYR A 56 -2.40 -14.94 -1.84
CA TYR A 56 -3.23 -13.90 -1.25
C TYR A 56 -4.66 -14.44 -1.13
N LYS A 57 -5.10 -14.71 0.10
CA LYS A 57 -6.42 -15.30 0.37
C LYS A 57 -7.39 -14.26 0.89
N TYR A 58 -8.59 -14.26 0.35
CA TYR A 58 -9.73 -13.50 0.86
C TYR A 58 -10.97 -14.39 0.87
N SER A 59 -11.55 -14.61 2.06
CA SER A 59 -12.67 -15.55 2.22
C SER A 59 -12.36 -16.91 1.59
N SER A 60 -13.19 -17.38 0.68
CA SER A 60 -12.99 -18.65 -0.07
C SER A 60 -12.18 -18.51 -1.35
N THR A 61 -11.76 -17.29 -1.71
CA THR A 61 -10.97 -17.05 -2.93
C THR A 61 -9.49 -16.95 -2.62
N SER A 62 -8.65 -17.42 -3.55
CA SER A 62 -7.20 -17.31 -3.47
C SER A 62 -6.66 -16.85 -4.82
N GLN A 63 -5.73 -15.90 -4.77
CA GLN A 63 -4.95 -15.48 -5.92
C GLN A 63 -3.51 -15.91 -5.71
N LYS A 64 -2.99 -16.74 -6.62
CA LYS A 64 -1.61 -17.22 -6.60
C LYS A 64 -0.81 -16.59 -7.73
N VAL A 65 0.40 -16.16 -7.40
CA VAL A 65 1.33 -15.57 -8.37
C VAL A 65 2.75 -16.06 -8.08
N ILE A 66 3.56 -16.20 -9.13
CA ILE A 66 4.96 -16.63 -9.01
C ILE A 66 5.86 -15.46 -9.42
N GLY A 67 6.86 -15.17 -8.58
CA GLY A 67 7.84 -14.12 -8.83
C GLY A 67 7.31 -12.71 -8.55
N SER A 68 7.88 -11.74 -9.26
CA SER A 68 7.52 -10.34 -9.12
C SER A 68 6.11 -10.07 -9.62
N HIS A 69 5.39 -9.18 -8.91
CA HIS A 69 3.97 -8.94 -9.18
C HIS A 69 3.48 -7.60 -8.67
N TRP A 70 2.38 -7.12 -9.24
CA TRP A 70 1.61 -6.00 -8.73
C TRP A 70 0.62 -6.46 -7.66
N ILE A 71 0.54 -5.70 -6.58
CA ILE A 71 -0.61 -5.63 -5.69
C ILE A 71 -1.29 -4.31 -6.02
N TYR A 72 -2.45 -4.37 -6.67
CA TYR A 72 -3.23 -3.18 -6.99
C TYR A 72 -3.95 -2.62 -5.77
N PRO A 73 -4.53 -1.41 -5.83
CA PRO A 73 -5.36 -0.90 -4.75
C PRO A 73 -6.43 -1.93 -4.38
N HIS A 74 -6.64 -2.16 -3.11
CA HIS A 74 -7.54 -3.22 -2.66
C HIS A 74 -8.42 -2.78 -1.49
N LEU A 75 -9.69 -3.17 -1.58
CA LEU A 75 -10.73 -2.92 -0.59
C LEU A 75 -10.84 -4.06 0.42
N LYS A 76 -10.24 -5.20 0.09
CA LYS A 76 -10.28 -6.45 0.85
C LYS A 76 -8.99 -6.61 1.66
N THR A 77 -9.11 -7.26 2.81
CA THR A 77 -7.96 -7.70 3.60
C THR A 77 -7.52 -9.07 3.10
N PHE A 78 -6.29 -9.17 2.64
CA PHE A 78 -5.70 -10.44 2.19
C PHE A 78 -4.94 -11.11 3.33
N THR A 79 -5.11 -12.42 3.48
CA THR A 79 -4.19 -13.26 4.26
C THR A 79 -3.09 -13.77 3.33
N MET A 80 -1.83 -13.55 3.71
CA MET A 80 -0.66 -13.96 2.93
C MET A 80 -0.03 -15.22 3.52
N ASP A 81 0.61 -16.04 2.68
CA ASP A 81 1.42 -17.16 3.15
C ASP A 81 2.89 -16.75 3.27
N HIS A 82 3.35 -16.61 4.50
CA HIS A 82 4.74 -16.29 4.86
C HIS A 82 5.40 -17.44 5.66
N ALA A 83 4.95 -18.68 5.47
CA ALA A 83 5.49 -19.85 6.18
C ALA A 83 6.98 -20.09 5.91
N GLY A 84 7.43 -19.97 4.66
CA GLY A 84 8.84 -20.13 4.29
C GLY A 84 9.70 -18.90 4.48
N SER A 85 11.02 -19.04 4.32
CA SER A 85 11.96 -17.92 4.21
C SER A 85 11.74 -17.15 2.91
N PHE A 86 11.95 -15.83 2.94
CA PHE A 86 11.82 -14.99 1.75
C PHE A 86 12.63 -13.70 1.83
N LYS A 87 12.86 -13.12 0.66
CA LYS A 87 13.34 -11.75 0.47
C LYS A 87 12.45 -11.10 -0.56
N ILE A 88 11.93 -9.92 -0.24
CA ILE A 88 11.10 -9.12 -1.14
C ILE A 88 11.44 -7.64 -0.99
N ILE A 89 11.42 -6.94 -2.11
CA ILE A 89 11.43 -5.47 -2.15
C ILE A 89 10.04 -5.03 -2.62
N GLY A 90 9.45 -4.07 -1.93
CA GLY A 90 8.22 -3.42 -2.37
C GLY A 90 8.50 -1.99 -2.80
N ILE A 91 7.93 -1.62 -3.93
CA ILE A 91 7.88 -0.24 -4.40
C ILE A 91 6.44 0.22 -4.20
N LYS A 92 6.21 1.10 -3.22
CA LYS A 92 4.87 1.66 -2.97
C LYS A 92 4.69 2.88 -3.85
N PHE A 93 3.70 2.83 -4.72
CA PHE A 93 3.33 3.94 -5.58
C PHE A 93 2.32 4.86 -4.90
N ARG A 94 2.41 6.15 -5.18
CA ARG A 94 1.42 7.12 -4.71
C ARG A 94 0.04 6.83 -5.30
N ILE A 95 -1.01 7.21 -4.59
CA ILE A 95 -2.40 7.04 -5.05
C ILE A 95 -2.57 7.74 -6.40
N GLY A 96 -3.05 7.01 -7.39
CA GLY A 96 -3.27 7.51 -8.75
C GLY A 96 -2.03 7.47 -9.68
N ALA A 97 -0.85 7.10 -9.19
CA ALA A 97 0.37 7.04 -10.03
C ALA A 97 0.22 6.08 -11.22
N LEU A 98 -0.46 4.95 -11.04
CA LEU A 98 -0.66 3.98 -12.13
C LEU A 98 -1.46 4.53 -13.33
N TYR A 99 -2.32 5.52 -13.10
CA TYR A 99 -3.02 6.21 -14.18
C TYR A 99 -2.03 6.96 -15.09
N SER A 100 -1.07 7.66 -14.48
CA SER A 100 -0.01 8.38 -15.19
C SER A 100 0.94 7.44 -15.93
N LEU A 101 1.07 6.20 -15.47
CA LEU A 101 1.80 5.11 -16.13
C LEU A 101 1.01 4.44 -17.27
N ASN A 102 -0.04 5.09 -17.79
CA ASN A 102 -0.91 4.58 -18.87
C ASN A 102 -1.70 3.30 -18.55
N LEU A 103 -1.82 2.92 -17.28
CA LEU A 103 -2.77 1.89 -16.87
C LEU A 103 -4.20 2.47 -16.91
N ARG A 104 -4.87 2.24 -18.04
CA ARG A 104 -6.25 2.68 -18.22
C ARG A 104 -7.21 1.74 -17.49
N ASN A 105 -8.35 2.30 -17.06
CA ASN A 105 -9.43 1.53 -16.43
C ASN A 105 -9.05 0.84 -15.10
N LEU A 106 -8.40 1.58 -14.21
CA LEU A 106 -7.93 1.09 -12.90
C LEU A 106 -9.02 0.41 -12.06
N SER A 107 -10.30 0.75 -12.28
CA SER A 107 -11.41 0.10 -11.58
C SER A 107 -11.47 -1.41 -11.78
N SER A 108 -10.98 -1.93 -12.92
CA SER A 108 -10.95 -3.35 -13.22
C SER A 108 -9.80 -4.09 -12.52
N TYR A 109 -8.84 -3.35 -11.96
CA TYR A 109 -7.70 -3.92 -11.25
C TYR A 109 -7.86 -3.92 -9.73
N ILE A 110 -8.89 -3.27 -9.19
CA ILE A 110 -9.14 -3.25 -7.75
C ILE A 110 -9.28 -4.68 -7.21
N ASP A 111 -8.63 -4.96 -6.07
CA ASP A 111 -8.56 -6.29 -5.44
C ASP A 111 -7.82 -7.35 -6.28
N ASN A 112 -6.99 -6.95 -7.23
CA ASN A 112 -6.27 -7.88 -8.11
C ASN A 112 -4.77 -7.95 -7.77
N ILE A 113 -4.19 -9.13 -8.00
CA ILE A 113 -2.76 -9.42 -7.91
C ILE A 113 -2.33 -9.93 -9.28
N GLN A 114 -1.33 -9.32 -9.90
CA GLN A 114 -0.94 -9.66 -11.26
C GLN A 114 0.58 -9.83 -11.39
N ARG A 115 1.00 -10.96 -11.94
CA ARG A 115 2.41 -11.18 -12.29
C ARG A 115 2.90 -10.10 -13.24
N VAL A 116 4.16 -9.70 -13.06
CA VAL A 116 4.84 -8.76 -13.92
C VAL A 116 6.20 -9.32 -14.34
N ASP A 117 6.56 -9.06 -15.59
CA ASP A 117 7.95 -9.19 -16.01
C ASP A 117 8.68 -7.88 -15.65
N THR A 118 9.62 -7.97 -14.73
CA THR A 118 10.41 -6.81 -14.30
C THR A 118 11.22 -6.19 -15.42
N ASN A 119 11.62 -6.98 -16.43
CA ASN A 119 12.34 -6.46 -17.60
C ASN A 119 11.48 -5.51 -18.43
N SER A 120 10.17 -5.72 -18.47
CA SER A 120 9.24 -4.82 -19.17
C SER A 120 9.12 -3.44 -18.52
N ILE A 121 9.42 -3.33 -17.21
CA ILE A 121 9.39 -2.09 -16.45
C ILE A 121 10.76 -1.43 -16.44
N PHE A 122 11.80 -2.21 -16.16
CA PHE A 122 13.14 -1.69 -15.93
C PHE A 122 14.01 -1.66 -17.19
N GLY A 123 13.48 -2.13 -18.31
CA GLY A 123 14.02 -1.88 -19.66
C GLY A 123 15.41 -2.45 -19.96
N SER A 124 15.90 -3.43 -19.19
CA SER A 124 17.23 -3.90 -19.45
C SER A 124 17.44 -5.39 -19.19
N GLU A 125 18.20 -6.02 -20.12
CA GLU A 125 18.83 -7.32 -19.92
C GLU A 125 19.77 -7.36 -18.69
N SER A 126 20.09 -6.19 -18.12
CA SER A 126 20.99 -6.02 -16.96
C SER A 126 20.28 -6.03 -15.60
N PHE A 127 18.94 -6.00 -15.54
CA PHE A 127 18.22 -6.01 -14.25
C PHE A 127 18.21 -7.41 -13.63
N ASN A 128 19.12 -7.64 -12.69
CA ASN A 128 19.22 -8.91 -11.98
C ASN A 128 18.47 -8.84 -10.65
N THR A 129 17.26 -9.37 -10.63
CA THR A 129 16.39 -9.42 -9.43
C THR A 129 17.10 -10.07 -8.23
N ASN A 130 17.80 -11.20 -8.44
CA ASN A 130 18.47 -11.91 -7.34
C ASN A 130 19.61 -11.08 -6.74
N GLN A 131 20.40 -10.43 -7.59
CA GLN A 131 21.46 -9.56 -7.12
C GLN A 131 20.92 -8.35 -6.35
N LEU A 132 19.80 -7.78 -6.80
CA LEU A 132 19.11 -6.68 -6.13
C LEU A 132 18.64 -7.11 -4.73
N LEU A 133 18.01 -8.28 -4.60
CA LEU A 133 17.54 -8.83 -3.33
C LEU A 133 18.70 -9.14 -2.36
N ILE A 134 19.83 -9.64 -2.88
CA ILE A 134 21.06 -9.86 -2.07
C ILE A 134 21.62 -8.53 -1.56
N ASN A 135 21.68 -7.52 -2.43
CA ASN A 135 22.16 -6.20 -2.06
C ASN A 135 21.23 -5.54 -1.02
N ALA A 136 19.93 -5.74 -1.15
CA ALA A 136 18.92 -5.19 -0.22
C ALA A 136 19.10 -5.71 1.22
N SER A 137 19.57 -6.94 1.38
CA SER A 137 19.88 -7.52 2.69
C SER A 137 21.06 -6.84 3.38
N LYS A 138 21.93 -6.17 2.62
CA LYS A 138 23.20 -5.61 3.11
C LYS A 138 23.22 -4.07 3.13
N GLU A 139 22.74 -3.45 2.05
CA GLU A 139 22.94 -2.04 1.77
C GLU A 139 21.66 -1.37 1.22
N GLY A 140 20.63 -1.18 2.06
CA GLY A 140 19.33 -0.63 1.64
C GLY A 140 19.44 0.71 0.91
N LYS A 141 20.31 1.63 1.37
CA LYS A 141 20.51 2.95 0.72
C LYS A 141 21.05 2.83 -0.72
N LYS A 142 21.95 1.88 -0.96
CA LYS A 142 22.49 1.62 -2.30
C LYS A 142 21.42 1.08 -3.23
N VAL A 143 20.58 0.16 -2.71
CA VAL A 143 19.45 -0.38 -3.46
C VAL A 143 18.42 0.70 -3.78
N CYS A 144 18.14 1.61 -2.85
CA CYS A 144 17.27 2.76 -3.10
C CYS A 144 17.77 3.60 -4.28
N ASN A 145 19.07 3.93 -4.31
CA ASN A 145 19.65 4.68 -5.43
C ASN A 145 19.56 3.90 -6.76
N MET A 146 19.85 2.61 -6.74
CA MET A 146 19.72 1.75 -7.93
C MET A 146 18.27 1.71 -8.45
N LEU A 147 17.28 1.63 -7.55
CA LEU A 147 15.87 1.66 -7.92
C LEU A 147 15.47 3.03 -8.50
N ASP A 148 15.94 4.13 -7.91
CA ASP A 148 15.71 5.46 -8.45
C ASP A 148 16.26 5.60 -9.88
N GLU A 149 17.52 5.20 -10.10
CA GLU A 149 18.17 5.26 -11.41
C GLU A 149 17.47 4.36 -12.45
N THR A 150 17.01 3.19 -12.02
CA THR A 150 16.33 2.23 -12.89
C THR A 150 14.90 2.65 -13.24
N LEU A 151 14.17 3.23 -12.28
CA LEU A 151 12.79 3.69 -12.48
C LEU A 151 12.71 5.03 -13.24
N PHE A 152 13.73 5.87 -13.10
CA PHE A 152 13.71 7.23 -13.63
C PHE A 152 13.37 7.28 -15.13
N PRO A 153 14.03 6.50 -16.03
CA PRO A 153 13.69 6.52 -17.46
C PRO A 153 12.23 6.12 -17.73
N TRP A 154 11.75 5.09 -17.07
CA TRP A 154 10.36 4.62 -17.21
C TRP A 154 9.33 5.64 -16.73
N LEU A 155 9.65 6.37 -15.65
CA LEU A 155 8.78 7.39 -15.08
C LEU A 155 8.82 8.72 -15.86
N LEU A 156 9.82 8.95 -16.73
CA LEU A 156 9.83 10.10 -17.63
C LEU A 156 8.72 10.03 -18.68
N ASP A 157 8.31 8.83 -19.08
CA ASP A 157 7.25 8.60 -20.06
C ASP A 157 5.84 8.68 -19.46
N CYS A 158 5.73 9.05 -18.17
CA CYS A 158 4.44 9.21 -17.50
C CYS A 158 3.62 10.32 -18.13
N HIS A 159 2.36 10.00 -18.46
CA HIS A 159 1.42 10.95 -19.03
C HIS A 159 0.58 11.61 -17.94
N GLU A 160 0.73 12.91 -17.81
CA GLU A 160 -0.08 13.72 -16.90
C GLU A 160 -1.17 14.46 -17.66
N ASP A 161 -2.37 14.50 -17.08
CA ASP A 161 -3.50 15.23 -17.62
C ASP A 161 -4.25 16.02 -16.52
N LYS A 162 -5.26 16.79 -16.94
CA LYS A 162 -6.08 17.57 -16.01
C LYS A 162 -6.75 16.75 -14.91
N HIS A 163 -6.93 15.44 -15.10
CA HIS A 163 -7.55 14.57 -14.12
C HIS A 163 -6.54 14.15 -13.06
N SER A 164 -5.32 13.75 -13.44
CA SER A 164 -4.23 13.45 -12.52
C SER A 164 -3.83 14.68 -11.70
N ASP A 165 -3.76 15.86 -12.33
CA ASP A 165 -3.49 17.11 -11.61
C ASP A 165 -4.57 17.44 -10.57
N LEU A 166 -5.85 17.27 -10.95
CA LEU A 166 -6.94 17.50 -10.03
C LEU A 166 -6.92 16.52 -8.85
N VAL A 167 -6.60 15.25 -9.10
CA VAL A 167 -6.51 14.25 -8.03
C VAL A 167 -5.38 14.55 -7.05
N ARG A 168 -4.22 15.03 -7.52
CA ARG A 168 -3.14 15.50 -6.64
C ARG A 168 -3.58 16.65 -5.72
N GLN A 169 -4.45 17.53 -6.19
CA GLN A 169 -5.02 18.60 -5.36
C GLN A 169 -6.08 18.08 -4.37
N ILE A 170 -6.84 17.04 -4.74
CA ILE A 170 -7.88 16.44 -3.89
C ILE A 170 -7.27 15.66 -2.72
N LEU A 171 -6.24 14.84 -2.97
CA LEU A 171 -5.70 13.89 -1.99
C LEU A 171 -5.36 14.52 -0.63
N PRO A 172 -4.63 15.65 -0.54
CA PRO A 172 -4.34 16.29 0.75
C PRO A 172 -5.59 16.83 1.45
N LEU A 173 -6.64 17.16 0.71
CA LEU A 173 -7.89 17.68 1.29
C LEU A 173 -8.74 16.59 1.93
N LEU A 174 -8.56 15.31 1.54
CA LEU A 174 -9.35 14.20 2.07
C LEU A 174 -9.21 14.01 3.58
N LYS A 175 -8.13 14.50 4.17
CA LYS A 175 -7.90 14.38 5.60
C LYS A 175 -8.88 15.25 6.41
N ASP A 176 -8.96 16.54 6.08
CA ASP A 176 -9.57 17.54 6.94
C ASP A 176 -10.76 18.27 6.28
N THR A 177 -11.17 17.85 5.09
CA THR A 177 -12.25 18.52 4.36
C THR A 177 -13.39 17.54 4.09
N PRO A 178 -14.64 17.89 4.42
CA PRO A 178 -15.80 17.11 4.02
C PRO A 178 -15.82 16.90 2.50
N ILE A 179 -16.05 15.68 2.06
CA ILE A 179 -16.01 15.34 0.61
C ILE A 179 -16.93 16.23 -0.21
N THR A 180 -18.09 16.61 0.35
CA THR A 180 -19.07 17.49 -0.30
C THR A 180 -18.58 18.92 -0.55
N GLN A 181 -17.52 19.36 0.16
CA GLN A 181 -16.95 20.70 0.04
C GLN A 181 -15.68 20.75 -0.82
N ILE A 182 -15.12 19.60 -1.20
CA ILE A 182 -13.88 19.55 -1.98
C ILE A 182 -14.04 20.23 -3.33
N GLY A 183 -15.18 20.02 -3.99
CA GLY A 183 -15.47 20.66 -5.27
C GLY A 183 -15.44 22.17 -5.18
N GLU A 184 -16.10 22.75 -4.19
CA GLU A 184 -16.13 24.20 -3.93
C GLU A 184 -14.72 24.75 -3.63
N LYS A 185 -13.96 24.09 -2.75
CA LYS A 185 -12.57 24.48 -2.41
C LYS A 185 -11.66 24.56 -3.63
N LEU A 186 -11.86 23.64 -4.60
CA LEU A 186 -11.07 23.58 -5.84
C LEU A 186 -11.71 24.36 -7.00
N ARG A 187 -12.80 25.09 -6.76
CA ARG A 187 -13.57 25.83 -7.79
C ARG A 187 -13.96 24.91 -8.96
N ARG A 188 -14.40 23.71 -8.64
CA ARG A 188 -14.88 22.69 -9.57
C ARG A 188 -16.24 22.16 -9.10
N SER A 189 -17.05 21.64 -10.03
CA SER A 189 -18.28 20.94 -9.64
C SER A 189 -17.92 19.66 -8.86
N GLN A 190 -18.74 19.30 -7.88
CA GLN A 190 -18.58 18.07 -7.10
C GLN A 190 -18.55 16.84 -8.04
N ARG A 191 -19.43 16.82 -9.05
CA ARG A 191 -19.45 15.76 -10.07
C ARG A 191 -18.11 15.64 -10.84
N THR A 192 -17.47 16.75 -11.16
CA THR A 192 -16.18 16.76 -11.85
C THR A 192 -15.08 16.19 -10.96
N THR A 193 -15.02 16.57 -9.68
CA THR A 193 -14.03 16.06 -8.72
C THR A 193 -14.21 14.56 -8.50
N GLU A 194 -15.41 14.09 -8.25
CA GLU A 194 -15.70 12.66 -8.05
C GLU A 194 -15.37 11.81 -9.28
N ARG A 195 -15.77 12.28 -10.46
CA ARG A 195 -15.50 11.57 -11.72
C ARG A 195 -13.99 11.50 -12.02
N SER A 196 -13.26 12.60 -11.84
CA SER A 196 -11.80 12.62 -12.05
C SER A 196 -11.11 11.71 -11.04
N PHE A 197 -11.50 11.79 -9.77
CA PHE A 197 -10.95 10.95 -8.72
C PHE A 197 -11.14 9.46 -9.01
N LYS A 198 -12.37 9.06 -9.33
CA LYS A 198 -12.69 7.66 -9.69
C LYS A 198 -11.93 7.20 -10.94
N ARG A 199 -11.80 8.07 -11.96
CA ARG A 199 -11.05 7.77 -13.18
C ARG A 199 -9.58 7.49 -12.91
N VAL A 200 -8.94 8.31 -12.07
CA VAL A 200 -7.50 8.25 -11.81
C VAL A 200 -7.12 7.17 -10.80
N THR A 201 -7.95 6.95 -9.79
CA THR A 201 -7.62 6.03 -8.69
C THR A 201 -8.34 4.68 -8.78
N GLY A 202 -9.41 4.60 -9.57
CA GLY A 202 -10.34 3.45 -9.54
C GLY A 202 -11.28 3.45 -8.33
N LEU A 203 -11.04 4.29 -7.32
CA LEU A 203 -11.74 4.34 -6.05
C LEU A 203 -12.58 5.61 -5.91
N SER A 204 -13.57 5.61 -5.03
CA SER A 204 -14.25 6.84 -4.61
C SER A 204 -13.44 7.56 -3.51
N MET A 205 -13.61 8.88 -3.39
CA MET A 205 -13.00 9.66 -2.31
C MET A 205 -13.37 9.09 -0.93
N LYS A 206 -14.61 8.65 -0.75
CA LYS A 206 -15.07 8.05 0.51
C LYS A 206 -14.33 6.75 0.85
N GLN A 207 -14.04 5.89 -0.16
CA GLN A 207 -13.26 4.68 0.05
C GLN A 207 -11.84 5.01 0.50
N VAL A 208 -11.16 5.94 -0.19
CA VAL A 208 -9.79 6.34 0.17
C VAL A 208 -9.77 6.99 1.56
N GLN A 209 -10.68 7.90 1.87
CA GLN A 209 -10.78 8.52 3.19
C GLN A 209 -10.99 7.46 4.30
N SER A 210 -11.85 6.47 4.03
CA SER A 210 -12.12 5.36 4.94
C SER A 210 -10.87 4.51 5.21
N MET A 211 -10.09 4.19 4.16
CA MET A 211 -8.84 3.43 4.29
C MET A 211 -7.78 4.22 5.07
N ASN A 212 -7.58 5.49 4.74
CA ASN A 212 -6.64 6.36 5.45
C ASN A 212 -6.97 6.45 6.94
N ARG A 213 -8.26 6.61 7.28
CA ARG A 213 -8.71 6.64 8.68
C ARG A 213 -8.40 5.35 9.41
N ILE A 214 -8.62 4.19 8.79
CA ILE A 214 -8.25 2.90 9.38
C ILE A 214 -6.74 2.77 9.53
N GLU A 215 -5.95 3.18 8.55
CA GLU A 215 -4.50 3.15 8.63
C GLU A 215 -3.99 4.01 9.81
N GLU A 216 -4.55 5.20 10.02
CA GLU A 216 -4.23 6.05 11.18
C GLU A 216 -4.60 5.37 12.52
N VAL A 217 -5.76 4.71 12.60
CA VAL A 217 -6.16 3.92 13.77
C VAL A 217 -5.19 2.78 14.03
N LEU A 218 -4.84 2.01 13.01
CA LEU A 218 -3.92 0.87 13.14
C LEU A 218 -2.52 1.32 13.55
N ASN A 219 -2.01 2.42 13.00
CA ASN A 219 -0.73 3.02 13.39
C ASN A 219 -0.74 3.43 14.87
N TYR A 220 -1.81 4.07 15.32
CA TYR A 220 -1.96 4.43 16.72
C TYR A 220 -1.99 3.20 17.65
N LEU A 221 -2.76 2.18 17.28
CA LEU A 221 -2.85 0.94 18.04
C LEU A 221 -1.51 0.19 18.09
N TYR A 222 -0.74 0.23 17.01
CA TYR A 222 0.61 -0.31 16.97
C TYR A 222 1.54 0.42 17.95
N GLN A 223 1.52 1.75 17.96
CA GLN A 223 2.33 2.58 18.89
C GLN A 223 1.96 2.39 20.36
N LEU A 224 0.71 2.05 20.66
CA LEU A 224 0.30 1.74 22.04
C LEU A 224 0.98 0.49 22.60
N GLY A 225 1.47 -0.43 21.75
CA GLY A 225 2.34 -1.53 22.17
C GLY A 225 1.71 -2.52 23.14
N GLY A 226 0.41 -2.80 23.03
CA GLY A 226 -0.28 -3.78 23.89
C GLY A 226 -0.76 -3.24 25.25
N ARG A 227 -0.76 -1.93 25.44
CA ARG A 227 -1.47 -1.30 26.57
C ARG A 227 -2.98 -1.49 26.42
N ASP A 228 -3.71 -1.44 27.53
CA ASP A 228 -5.17 -1.47 27.51
C ASP A 228 -5.71 -0.37 26.59
N ILE A 229 -6.53 -0.78 25.61
CA ILE A 229 -7.08 0.11 24.60
C ILE A 229 -8.46 0.61 25.07
N ASN A 230 -8.57 1.92 25.29
CA ASN A 230 -9.89 2.53 25.45
C ASN A 230 -10.51 2.80 24.08
N TRP A 231 -11.37 1.91 23.63
CA TRP A 231 -12.00 1.98 22.30
C TRP A 231 -12.94 3.19 22.12
N ALA A 232 -13.49 3.74 23.21
CA ALA A 232 -14.29 4.96 23.15
C ALA A 232 -13.41 6.17 22.84
N ASP A 233 -12.22 6.26 23.44
CA ASP A 233 -11.24 7.31 23.18
C ASP A 233 -10.70 7.20 21.74
N VAL A 234 -10.43 5.99 21.26
CA VAL A 234 -10.03 5.76 19.87
C VAL A 234 -11.12 6.21 18.90
N ALA A 235 -12.39 5.88 19.18
CA ALA A 235 -13.50 6.33 18.35
C ALA A 235 -13.58 7.86 18.27
N SER A 236 -13.49 8.54 19.42
CA SER A 236 -13.52 10.00 19.47
C SER A 236 -12.33 10.63 18.75
N LYS A 237 -11.13 10.10 18.95
CA LYS A 237 -9.88 10.62 18.37
C LYS A 237 -9.86 10.58 16.84
N TYR A 238 -10.51 9.58 16.24
CA TYR A 238 -10.50 9.34 14.79
C TYR A 238 -11.86 9.60 14.13
N ASP A 239 -12.66 10.51 14.68
CA ASP A 239 -13.93 10.99 14.10
C ASP A 239 -14.96 9.88 13.81
N PHE A 240 -15.01 8.83 14.62
CA PHE A 240 -16.14 7.92 14.63
C PHE A 240 -17.23 8.46 15.55
N SER A 241 -18.50 8.33 15.13
CA SER A 241 -19.63 8.82 15.92
C SER A 241 -19.73 8.17 17.30
N ASP A 242 -19.31 6.93 17.40
CA ASP A 242 -19.35 6.11 18.62
C ASP A 242 -18.47 4.87 18.50
N GLN A 243 -18.24 4.18 19.60
CA GLN A 243 -17.50 2.91 19.61
C GLN A 243 -18.14 1.82 18.73
N PRO A 244 -19.47 1.59 18.70
CA PRO A 244 -20.10 0.66 17.76
C PRO A 244 -19.82 0.99 16.30
N HIS A 245 -19.73 2.26 15.90
CA HIS A 245 -19.37 2.66 14.56
C HIS A 245 -17.92 2.27 14.23
N LEU A 246 -16.97 2.54 15.12
CA LEU A 246 -15.58 2.08 14.99
C LEU A 246 -15.50 0.56 14.85
N ILE A 247 -16.22 -0.20 15.70
CA ILE A 247 -16.24 -1.67 15.66
C ILE A 247 -16.73 -2.18 14.31
N ARG A 248 -17.85 -1.65 13.81
CA ARG A 248 -18.38 -2.03 12.49
C ARG A 248 -17.39 -1.72 11.38
N HIS A 249 -16.73 -0.57 11.48
CA HIS A 249 -15.76 -0.12 10.49
C HIS A 249 -14.50 -0.99 10.47
N LEU A 250 -13.91 -1.30 11.63
CA LEU A 250 -12.79 -2.22 11.77
C LEU A 250 -13.15 -3.61 11.23
N LYS A 251 -14.28 -4.17 11.67
CA LYS A 251 -14.74 -5.49 11.21
C LYS A 251 -14.92 -5.53 9.69
N GLY A 252 -15.46 -4.47 9.09
CA GLY A 252 -15.63 -4.36 7.63
C GLY A 252 -14.30 -4.23 6.88
N SER A 253 -13.31 -3.56 7.48
CA SER A 253 -12.01 -3.28 6.83
C SER A 253 -11.01 -4.41 7.02
N ILE A 254 -10.79 -4.88 8.26
CA ILE A 254 -9.74 -5.87 8.58
C ILE A 254 -10.29 -7.28 8.90
N GLY A 255 -11.60 -7.45 8.85
CA GLY A 255 -12.26 -8.75 9.11
C GLY A 255 -12.18 -9.21 10.57
N SER A 256 -11.79 -8.35 11.51
CA SER A 256 -11.62 -8.66 12.92
C SER A 256 -12.36 -7.65 13.79
N THR A 257 -12.93 -8.12 14.91
CA THR A 257 -13.41 -7.19 15.95
C THR A 257 -12.23 -6.58 16.72
N PRO A 258 -12.43 -5.48 17.45
CA PRO A 258 -11.39 -4.92 18.32
C PRO A 258 -10.75 -5.96 19.24
N SER A 259 -11.55 -6.75 19.94
CA SER A 259 -11.05 -7.80 20.85
C SER A 259 -10.28 -8.90 20.13
N ASP A 260 -10.75 -9.35 18.95
CA ASP A 260 -10.02 -10.32 18.13
C ASP A 260 -8.69 -9.75 17.66
N TYR A 261 -8.67 -8.47 17.27
CA TYR A 261 -7.45 -7.80 16.83
C TYR A 261 -6.44 -7.64 17.97
N GLU A 262 -6.89 -7.25 19.17
CA GLU A 262 -6.02 -7.14 20.34
C GLU A 262 -5.32 -8.46 20.69
N GLN A 263 -6.03 -9.57 20.56
CA GLN A 263 -5.49 -10.89 20.86
C GLN A 263 -4.52 -11.40 19.77
N ARG A 264 -4.83 -11.14 18.49
CA ARG A 264 -4.10 -11.74 17.37
C ARG A 264 -2.92 -10.92 16.90
N ARG A 265 -3.07 -9.60 16.84
CA ARG A 265 -2.05 -8.69 16.26
C ARG A 265 -1.42 -9.25 14.99
N ASP A 266 -2.28 -9.68 14.06
CA ASP A 266 -1.90 -10.43 12.86
C ASP A 266 -1.85 -9.59 11.57
N LEU A 267 -1.92 -8.26 11.67
CA LEU A 267 -1.75 -7.37 10.53
C LEU A 267 -0.26 -7.19 10.19
N THR A 268 0.01 -6.84 8.96
CA THR A 268 1.40 -6.57 8.50
C THR A 268 2.11 -5.54 9.35
N ILE A 269 1.42 -4.51 9.83
CA ILE A 269 1.97 -3.50 10.72
C ILE A 269 2.39 -4.09 12.07
N ASP A 270 1.62 -5.01 12.64
CA ASP A 270 1.95 -5.62 13.92
C ASP A 270 3.17 -6.54 13.83
N ILE A 271 3.31 -7.23 12.70
CA ILE A 271 4.35 -8.23 12.50
C ILE A 271 5.66 -7.61 12.00
N TYR A 272 5.55 -6.71 11.05
CA TYR A 272 6.71 -6.08 10.40
C TYR A 272 7.02 -4.69 10.92
N GLY A 273 6.12 -4.13 11.74
CA GLY A 273 6.20 -2.80 12.31
C GLY A 273 5.76 -1.72 11.32
N ASP A 274 5.53 -0.55 11.88
CA ASP A 274 5.49 0.65 11.06
C ASP A 274 6.87 0.81 10.44
N PHE A 275 6.93 0.73 9.12
CA PHE A 275 8.15 1.03 8.37
C PHE A 275 8.49 2.53 8.45
N GLU A 276 7.88 3.28 9.37
CA GLU A 276 8.24 4.67 9.56
C GLU A 276 9.65 4.75 10.16
N SER A 277 10.41 5.52 9.47
CA SER A 277 11.75 6.03 9.67
C SER A 277 12.28 5.96 11.12
N LYS A 278 13.42 5.32 11.29
CA LYS A 278 14.47 5.87 12.15
C LYS A 278 15.36 6.77 11.32
#